data_e4d31517f5bfaaceeb971ee82cd7007e
#
_entry.id   e4d31517f5bfaaceeb971ee82cd7007e
#
_cell.length_a   1.000
_cell.length_b   1.000
_cell.length_c   1.000
_cell.angle_alpha   90.00
_cell.angle_beta   90.00
_cell.angle_gamma   90.00
#
_symmetry.space_group_name_H-M   'P 1'
#
loop_
_entity.id
_entity.type
_entity.pdbx_description
1 polymer ?
#
loop_
_entity_poly.entity_id
_entity_poly.type
_entity_poly.pdbx_seq_one_letter_code
_entity_poly.pdbx_strand_id
1 'polypeptide(L)'
;MSSIRLALAASAVLAVAAVPPSAAEDAGKIFAKSCAPCHGKEGEPNAVFAKQGVRDFKDAAWQKATTDEQIEKTIREGKKGTMMASFDKQFSAAELKGLVAFIRKLGAAK
;
A
#
# COMPACT_ATOMS: atom_id res chain seq x y z
N MET A 1 18.22 57.64 -2.41
CA MET A 1 17.95 56.59 -1.42
C MET A 1 17.30 55.43 -2.14
N SER A 2 18.05 54.38 -2.40
CA SER A 2 17.55 53.19 -3.09
C SER A 2 16.84 52.30 -2.10
N SER A 3 15.53 52.17 -2.24
CA SER A 3 14.75 51.18 -1.49
C SER A 3 14.98 49.82 -2.08
N ILE A 4 15.79 49.01 -1.39
CA ILE A 4 15.95 47.60 -1.74
C ILE A 4 14.67 46.87 -1.31
N ARG A 5 13.82 46.57 -2.28
CA ARG A 5 12.67 45.68 -2.05
C ARG A 5 13.19 44.25 -2.03
N LEU A 6 13.29 43.70 -0.83
CA LEU A 6 13.55 42.28 -0.65
C LEU A 6 12.31 41.54 -1.14
N ALA A 7 12.38 40.92 -2.30
CA ALA A 7 11.36 39.99 -2.75
C ALA A 7 11.52 38.69 -1.96
N LEU A 8 10.65 38.44 -0.99
CA LEU A 8 10.53 37.13 -0.38
C LEU A 8 9.93 36.19 -1.43
N ALA A 9 10.77 35.37 -2.02
CA ALA A 9 10.31 34.25 -2.81
C ALA A 9 9.71 33.21 -1.85
N ALA A 10 8.38 33.12 -1.82
CA ALA A 10 7.70 32.04 -1.13
C ALA A 10 7.96 30.74 -1.88
N SER A 11 8.88 29.91 -1.38
CA SER A 11 9.05 28.56 -1.89
C SER A 11 7.84 27.75 -1.47
N ALA A 12 6.97 27.42 -2.41
CA ALA A 12 5.90 26.46 -2.17
C ALA A 12 6.53 25.08 -2.00
N VAL A 13 6.62 24.60 -0.77
CA VAL A 13 6.98 23.21 -0.48
C VAL A 13 5.76 22.37 -0.78
N LEU A 14 5.82 21.61 -1.88
CA LEU A 14 4.84 20.56 -2.14
C LEU A 14 5.01 19.47 -1.08
N ALA A 15 4.11 19.48 -0.11
CA ALA A 15 4.06 18.39 0.88
C ALA A 15 3.58 17.12 0.18
N VAL A 16 4.51 16.20 -0.06
CA VAL A 16 4.13 14.82 -0.40
C VAL A 16 3.48 14.22 0.84
N ALA A 17 2.23 13.76 0.71
CA ALA A 17 1.52 13.11 1.80
C ALA A 17 2.24 11.80 2.16
N ALA A 18 3.12 11.87 3.15
CA ALA A 18 3.80 10.68 3.69
C ALA A 18 2.85 9.92 4.60
N VAL A 19 2.90 8.58 4.52
CA VAL A 19 2.20 7.70 5.49
C VAL A 19 2.83 7.93 6.87
N PRO A 20 2.05 8.26 7.90
CA PRO A 20 2.58 8.43 9.25
C PRO A 20 3.25 7.13 9.75
N PRO A 21 4.34 7.21 10.55
CA PRO A 21 5.01 6.02 11.12
C PRO A 21 4.06 5.07 11.86
N SER A 22 3.08 5.60 12.60
CA SER A 22 2.05 4.82 13.29
C SER A 22 1.19 4.01 12.32
N ALA A 23 0.81 4.57 11.18
CA ALA A 23 0.05 3.85 10.15
C ALA A 23 0.90 2.76 9.48
N ALA A 24 2.21 2.97 9.33
CA ALA A 24 3.13 1.97 8.80
C ALA A 24 3.29 0.77 9.76
N GLU A 25 3.39 1.02 11.07
CA GLU A 25 3.44 -0.04 12.09
C GLU A 25 2.13 -0.83 12.13
N ASP A 26 1.00 -0.14 12.12
CA ASP A 26 -0.33 -0.75 12.11
C ASP A 26 -0.56 -1.57 10.84
N ALA A 27 -0.07 -1.11 9.70
CA ALA A 27 -0.16 -1.84 8.43
C ALA A 27 0.55 -3.19 8.50
N GLY A 28 1.72 -3.26 9.10
CA GLY A 28 2.44 -4.51 9.31
C GLY A 28 1.66 -5.50 10.16
N LYS A 29 1.03 -5.03 11.23
CA LYS A 29 0.18 -5.86 12.11
C LYS A 29 -1.10 -6.31 11.42
N ILE A 30 -1.76 -5.41 10.69
CA ILE A 30 -2.95 -5.72 9.91
C ILE A 30 -2.62 -6.76 8.84
N PHE A 31 -1.54 -6.56 8.12
CA PHE A 31 -1.08 -7.49 7.10
C PHE A 31 -0.85 -8.88 7.68
N ALA A 32 -0.11 -8.97 8.78
CA ALA A 32 0.19 -10.25 9.44
C ALA A 32 -1.08 -11.00 9.86
N LYS A 33 -2.09 -10.30 10.33
CA LYS A 33 -3.35 -10.87 10.81
C LYS A 33 -4.32 -11.21 9.67
N SER A 34 -4.49 -10.28 8.71
CA SER A 34 -5.60 -10.33 7.75
C SER A 34 -5.18 -10.71 6.34
N CYS A 35 -3.94 -10.52 5.97
CA CYS A 35 -3.44 -10.72 4.61
C CYS A 35 -2.49 -11.92 4.49
N ALA A 36 -1.58 -12.04 5.45
CA ALA A 36 -0.55 -13.08 5.45
C ALA A 36 -1.09 -14.51 5.43
N PRO A 37 -2.25 -14.84 6.03
CA PRO A 37 -2.78 -16.21 5.91
C PRO A 37 -2.90 -16.72 4.49
N CYS A 38 -3.18 -15.85 3.52
CA CYS A 38 -3.24 -16.20 2.10
C CYS A 38 -2.02 -15.74 1.32
N HIS A 39 -1.60 -14.48 1.53
CA HIS A 39 -0.51 -13.86 0.76
C HIS A 39 0.91 -14.21 1.27
N GLY A 40 1.04 -14.85 2.43
CA GLY A 40 2.32 -15.15 3.05
C GLY A 40 2.85 -13.98 3.90
N LYS A 41 3.63 -14.29 4.94
CA LYS A 41 4.21 -13.30 5.86
C LYS A 41 5.06 -12.24 5.15
N GLU A 42 5.72 -12.63 4.09
CA GLU A 42 6.61 -11.78 3.30
C GLU A 42 5.99 -11.37 1.96
N GLY A 43 4.71 -11.66 1.76
CA GLY A 43 3.99 -11.33 0.54
C GLY A 43 4.07 -12.40 -0.56
N GLU A 44 4.72 -13.51 -0.31
CA GLU A 44 4.82 -14.64 -1.22
C GLU A 44 3.88 -15.77 -0.74
N PRO A 45 2.82 -16.09 -1.50
CA PRO A 45 1.88 -17.13 -1.09
C PRO A 45 2.52 -18.51 -1.20
N ASN A 46 2.06 -19.46 -0.39
CA ASN A 46 2.46 -20.84 -0.56
C ASN A 46 1.91 -21.43 -1.87
N ALA A 47 2.40 -22.61 -2.25
CA ALA A 47 2.05 -23.23 -3.53
C ALA A 47 0.53 -23.46 -3.69
N VAL A 48 -0.17 -23.77 -2.62
CA VAL A 48 -1.62 -24.02 -2.65
C VAL A 48 -2.37 -22.73 -3.01
N PHE A 49 -2.06 -21.64 -2.32
CA PHE A 49 -2.70 -20.33 -2.60
C PHE A 49 -2.24 -19.72 -3.93
N ALA A 50 -0.98 -19.93 -4.30
CA ALA A 50 -0.48 -19.50 -5.61
C ALA A 50 -1.28 -20.11 -6.76
N LYS A 51 -1.60 -21.40 -6.67
CA LYS A 51 -2.45 -22.09 -7.66
C LYS A 51 -3.87 -21.54 -7.71
N GLN A 52 -4.36 -20.97 -6.62
CA GLN A 52 -5.69 -20.34 -6.58
C GLN A 52 -5.68 -18.89 -7.05
N GLY A 53 -4.55 -18.39 -7.52
CA GLY A 53 -4.43 -17.05 -8.07
C GLY A 53 -4.14 -15.97 -7.03
N VAL A 54 -3.78 -16.32 -5.80
CA VAL A 54 -3.35 -15.36 -4.79
C VAL A 54 -2.07 -14.68 -5.25
N ARG A 55 -2.09 -13.34 -5.30
CA ARG A 55 -0.99 -12.56 -5.83
C ARG A 55 0.26 -12.67 -4.97
N ASP A 56 1.39 -12.80 -5.64
CA ASP A 56 2.72 -12.70 -5.06
C ASP A 56 3.15 -11.22 -5.11
N PHE A 57 3.24 -10.58 -3.95
CA PHE A 57 3.63 -9.18 -3.87
C PHE A 57 5.11 -8.93 -4.16
N LYS A 58 5.92 -9.99 -4.21
CA LYS A 58 7.31 -9.91 -4.65
C LYS A 58 7.47 -9.93 -6.17
N ASP A 59 6.42 -10.23 -6.89
CA ASP A 59 6.43 -10.22 -8.35
C ASP A 59 6.58 -8.79 -8.88
N ALA A 60 7.75 -8.51 -9.47
CA ALA A 60 8.07 -7.18 -10.00
C ALA A 60 7.14 -6.77 -11.13
N ALA A 61 6.71 -7.70 -11.98
CA ALA A 61 5.80 -7.40 -13.09
C ALA A 61 4.42 -6.98 -12.55
N TRP A 62 3.91 -7.67 -11.55
CA TRP A 62 2.66 -7.29 -10.90
C TRP A 62 2.77 -5.91 -10.24
N GLN A 63 3.86 -5.65 -9.52
CA GLN A 63 4.10 -4.36 -8.87
C GLN A 63 4.10 -3.21 -9.88
N LYS A 64 4.67 -3.42 -11.06
CA LYS A 64 4.70 -2.43 -12.14
C LYS A 64 3.35 -2.21 -12.81
N ALA A 65 2.63 -3.30 -13.04
CA ALA A 65 1.37 -3.27 -13.80
C ALA A 65 0.17 -2.81 -12.96
N THR A 66 0.29 -2.78 -11.63
CA THR A 66 -0.81 -2.52 -10.72
C THR A 66 -0.62 -1.15 -10.05
N THR A 67 -1.60 -0.27 -10.15
CA THR A 67 -1.55 1.05 -9.51
C THR A 67 -1.90 0.95 -8.02
N ASP A 68 -1.51 1.96 -7.25
CA ASP A 68 -1.87 2.05 -5.82
C ASP A 68 -3.38 2.09 -5.63
N GLU A 69 -4.10 2.78 -6.52
CA GLU A 69 -5.56 2.86 -6.51
C GLU A 69 -6.21 1.50 -6.74
N GLN A 70 -5.64 0.70 -7.64
CA GLN A 70 -6.12 -0.66 -7.91
C GLN A 70 -5.90 -1.58 -6.71
N ILE A 71 -4.76 -1.47 -6.03
CA ILE A 71 -4.48 -2.23 -4.80
C ILE A 71 -5.48 -1.84 -3.72
N GLU A 72 -5.66 -0.55 -3.47
CA GLU A 72 -6.60 -0.04 -2.49
C GLU A 72 -8.03 -0.49 -2.77
N LYS A 73 -8.47 -0.39 -4.02
CA LYS A 73 -9.78 -0.84 -4.47
C LYS A 73 -9.99 -2.33 -4.20
N THR A 74 -9.00 -3.15 -4.52
CA THR A 74 -9.08 -4.60 -4.28
C THR A 74 -9.19 -4.93 -2.80
N ILE A 75 -8.47 -4.24 -1.94
CA ILE A 75 -8.60 -4.42 -0.48
C ILE A 75 -9.99 -4.03 -0.01
N ARG A 76 -10.52 -2.90 -0.46
CA ARG A 76 -11.86 -2.43 -0.06
C ARG A 76 -12.98 -3.32 -0.58
N GLU A 77 -12.95 -3.66 -1.84
CA GLU A 77 -14.06 -4.30 -2.53
C GLU A 77 -13.91 -5.82 -2.67
N GLY A 78 -12.70 -6.34 -2.41
CA GLY A 78 -12.39 -7.71 -2.74
C GLY A 78 -12.26 -7.93 -4.25
N LYS A 79 -12.11 -9.16 -4.64
CA LYS A 79 -12.07 -9.55 -6.06
C LYS A 79 -13.14 -10.60 -6.31
N LYS A 80 -14.18 -10.22 -7.02
CA LYS A 80 -15.31 -11.07 -7.31
C LYS A 80 -14.88 -12.36 -8.03
N GLY A 81 -15.42 -13.48 -7.59
CA GLY A 81 -15.09 -14.79 -8.14
C GLY A 81 -13.77 -15.37 -7.62
N THR A 82 -13.14 -14.73 -6.65
CA THR A 82 -11.91 -15.21 -6.02
C THR A 82 -12.06 -15.27 -4.50
N MET A 83 -11.04 -15.83 -3.83
CA MET A 83 -10.98 -15.87 -2.36
C MET A 83 -10.67 -14.52 -1.73
N MET A 84 -10.25 -13.52 -2.51
CA MET A 84 -9.96 -12.19 -1.97
C MET A 84 -11.22 -11.52 -1.46
N ALA A 85 -11.35 -11.49 -0.15
CA ALA A 85 -12.51 -10.93 0.54
C ALA A 85 -12.51 -9.39 0.48
N SER A 86 -13.70 -8.82 0.64
CA SER A 86 -13.87 -7.37 0.82
C SER A 86 -13.59 -6.99 2.27
N PHE A 87 -12.78 -5.95 2.46
CA PHE A 87 -12.52 -5.33 3.75
C PHE A 87 -13.19 -3.95 3.85
N ASP A 88 -14.27 -3.76 3.11
CA ASP A 88 -15.00 -2.49 3.10
C ASP A 88 -15.38 -2.07 4.53
N LYS A 89 -15.10 -0.82 4.86
CA LYS A 89 -15.35 -0.20 6.19
C LYS A 89 -14.57 -0.81 7.38
N GLN A 90 -13.73 -1.82 7.16
CA GLN A 90 -12.90 -2.39 8.23
C GLN A 90 -11.64 -1.57 8.50
N PHE A 91 -11.17 -0.85 7.51
CA PHE A 91 -9.95 -0.06 7.60
C PHE A 91 -10.24 1.41 7.30
N SER A 92 -9.56 2.29 8.05
CA SER A 92 -9.59 3.72 7.76
C SER A 92 -8.83 4.03 6.47
N ALA A 93 -9.01 5.24 5.95
CA ALA A 93 -8.26 5.70 4.78
C ALA A 93 -6.74 5.69 5.03
N ALA A 94 -6.30 6.05 6.24
CA ALA A 94 -4.89 6.01 6.62
C ALA A 94 -4.36 4.58 6.68
N GLU A 95 -5.14 3.64 7.21
CA GLU A 95 -4.78 2.23 7.27
C GLU A 95 -4.69 1.62 5.86
N LEU A 96 -5.61 1.96 4.96
CA LEU A 96 -5.55 1.52 3.56
C LEU A 96 -4.30 2.02 2.86
N LYS A 97 -3.96 3.29 3.02
CA LYS A 97 -2.71 3.87 2.47
C LYS A 97 -1.48 3.19 3.05
N GLY A 98 -1.50 2.91 4.35
CA GLY A 98 -0.44 2.18 5.03
C GLY A 98 -0.27 0.77 4.48
N LEU A 99 -1.36 0.07 4.21
CA LEU A 99 -1.34 -1.27 3.61
C LEU A 99 -0.79 -1.25 2.19
N VAL A 100 -1.19 -0.29 1.37
CA VAL A 100 -0.63 -0.13 0.01
C VAL A 100 0.88 0.08 0.08
N ALA A 101 1.34 0.98 0.95
CA ALA A 101 2.77 1.24 1.14
C ALA A 101 3.52 -0.01 1.62
N PHE A 102 2.92 -0.77 2.52
CA PHE A 102 3.49 -2.03 3.03
C PHE A 102 3.63 -3.07 1.90
N ILE A 103 2.61 -3.24 1.08
CA ILE A 103 2.62 -4.15 -0.07
C ILE A 103 3.71 -3.74 -1.07
N ARG A 104 3.87 -2.44 -1.34
CA ARG A 104 4.96 -1.94 -2.19
C ARG A 104 6.32 -2.25 -1.60
N LYS A 105 6.47 -2.09 -0.31
CA LYS A 105 7.72 -2.39 0.41
C LYS A 105 8.07 -3.88 0.32
N LEU A 106 7.11 -4.78 0.39
CA LEU A 106 7.32 -6.21 0.19
C LEU A 106 7.88 -6.51 -1.20
N GLY A 107 7.39 -5.83 -2.22
CA GLY A 107 7.89 -5.96 -3.59
C GLY A 107 9.29 -5.41 -3.78
N ALA A 108 9.72 -4.46 -2.97
CA ALA A 108 11.08 -3.89 -3.00
C ALA A 108 12.09 -4.73 -2.21
N ALA A 109 11.64 -5.55 -1.26
CA ALA A 109 12.48 -6.43 -0.48
C ALA A 109 12.89 -7.65 -1.31
N LYS A 110 14.17 -7.84 -1.50
CA LYS A 110 14.74 -9.02 -2.20
C LYS A 110 15.40 -9.97 -1.22
#